data_1221cdb5e8091e69a875ecdcaaf04000
#
_entry.id   1221cdb5e8091e69a875ecdcaaf04000
#
_cell.length_a   1.000
_cell.length_b   1.000
_cell.length_c   1.000
_cell.angle_alpha   90.00
_cell.angle_beta   90.00
_cell.angle_gamma   90.00
#
_symmetry.space_group_name_H-M   'P 1'
#
loop_
_entity.id
_entity.type
_entity.pdbx_description
1 polymer ?
#
loop_
_entity_poly.entity_id
_entity_poly.type
_entity_poly.pdbx_seq_one_letter_code
_entity_poly.pdbx_strand_id
1 'polypeptide(L)'
;YEISACLVGSEMCIRDSTLSEPGYDMMIGDKTLINCLLEPIDASVGLLSWSTTNDRVATVDADGLVTAVGAGEAEIIAQDPLSGLSASIAVKVVGEGVVSLSLSYVRNQDELKALGWGFGQTPASVNFDAEGMTVNMSLQSNSKYRADLKMASNDRPVVLNIGTYRYLAFRMDVPGNGSLKLDTNKGDYGNNPTGVLAEDSQVIYYDLQAKPYFPTDAPSDKLTTFQLKIADVTVQPYSYKVYWVRTFKTLEDLKVYVEKENNK
;
A
#
# COMPACT_ATOMS: atom_id res chain seq x y z
N TYR A 1 27.96 -11.76 4.60
CA TYR A 1 28.81 -12.88 4.13
C TYR A 1 29.27 -12.55 2.72
N GLU A 2 30.58 -12.29 2.56
CA GLU A 2 31.21 -12.14 1.27
C GLU A 2 31.28 -13.49 0.56
N ILE A 3 30.78 -13.57 -0.66
CA ILE A 3 31.09 -14.70 -1.56
C ILE A 3 31.90 -14.10 -2.72
N SER A 4 33.20 -14.34 -2.67
CA SER A 4 34.12 -13.94 -3.72
C SER A 4 34.37 -15.12 -4.64
N ALA A 5 33.91 -15.06 -5.88
CA ALA A 5 34.33 -15.96 -6.93
C ALA A 5 34.75 -15.15 -8.17
N CYS A 6 36.05 -15.06 -8.38
CA CYS A 6 36.64 -14.43 -9.55
C CYS A 6 37.22 -15.51 -10.48
N LEU A 7 36.76 -15.57 -11.74
CA LEU A 7 37.44 -16.28 -12.81
C LEU A 7 38.26 -15.27 -13.64
N VAL A 8 39.53 -15.59 -13.80
CA VAL A 8 40.53 -14.76 -14.46
C VAL A 8 40.30 -14.71 -15.97
N GLY A 9 40.05 -13.52 -16.50
CA GLY A 9 39.98 -13.25 -17.93
C GLY A 9 39.12 -12.03 -18.22
N SER A 10 39.72 -10.85 -18.17
CA SER A 10 39.36 -9.56 -18.79
C SER A 10 37.87 -9.32 -19.12
N GLU A 11 36.96 -9.42 -18.17
CA GLU A 11 35.68 -8.75 -18.24
C GLU A 11 35.14 -8.64 -16.80
N MET A 12 34.57 -7.50 -16.49
CA MET A 12 34.13 -7.07 -15.17
C MET A 12 33.22 -8.08 -14.52
N CYS A 13 33.73 -8.86 -13.57
CA CYS A 13 32.93 -9.82 -12.79
C CYS A 13 32.21 -9.09 -11.66
N ILE A 14 30.96 -9.38 -11.47
CA ILE A 14 30.22 -9.00 -10.27
C ILE A 14 30.93 -9.62 -9.06
N ARG A 15 31.34 -8.78 -8.10
CA ARG A 15 32.03 -9.23 -6.88
C ARG A 15 31.08 -9.41 -5.73
N ASP A 16 29.96 -8.68 -5.71
CA ASP A 16 28.95 -8.74 -4.67
C ASP A 16 27.59 -8.29 -5.20
N SER A 17 26.53 -8.77 -4.58
CA SER A 17 25.17 -8.31 -4.79
C SER A 17 24.53 -8.09 -3.43
N THR A 18 24.12 -6.85 -3.14
CA THR A 18 23.40 -6.51 -1.92
C THR A 18 22.00 -6.04 -2.26
N LEU A 19 21.03 -6.43 -1.45
CA LEU A 19 19.69 -5.91 -1.52
C LEU A 19 19.55 -4.72 -0.58
N SER A 20 18.74 -3.75 -0.98
CA SER A 20 18.69 -2.41 -0.36
C SER A 20 18.23 -2.38 1.11
N GLU A 21 17.66 -3.49 1.61
CA GLU A 21 17.10 -3.56 2.97
C GLU A 21 17.34 -4.95 3.58
N PRO A 22 17.43 -5.07 4.92
CA PRO A 22 17.63 -6.35 5.59
C PRO A 22 16.39 -7.25 5.62
N GLY A 23 15.22 -6.76 5.24
CA GLY A 23 13.95 -7.46 5.16
C GLY A 23 12.77 -6.50 5.04
N TYR A 24 11.62 -7.03 4.63
CA TYR A 24 10.38 -6.27 4.50
C TYR A 24 9.25 -6.88 5.30
N ASP A 25 8.63 -6.09 6.18
CA ASP A 25 7.30 -6.39 6.72
C ASP A 25 6.25 -5.81 5.77
N MET A 26 5.47 -6.68 5.14
CA MET A 26 4.43 -6.31 4.17
C MET A 26 3.06 -6.70 4.69
N MET A 27 2.04 -6.01 4.24
CA MET A 27 0.65 -6.41 4.42
C MET A 27 0.13 -7.07 3.15
N ILE A 28 -0.87 -7.94 3.23
CA ILE A 28 -1.48 -8.54 2.04
C ILE A 28 -1.98 -7.44 1.11
N GLY A 29 -1.57 -7.51 -0.16
CA GLY A 29 -1.84 -6.50 -1.18
C GLY A 29 -0.75 -5.45 -1.35
N ASP A 30 0.23 -5.37 -0.44
CA ASP A 30 1.38 -4.48 -0.60
C ASP A 30 2.20 -4.86 -1.82
N LYS A 31 2.78 -3.82 -2.42
CA LYS A 31 3.79 -3.98 -3.46
C LYS A 31 5.01 -3.15 -3.11
N THR A 32 6.18 -3.70 -3.35
CA THR A 32 7.46 -3.00 -3.17
C THR A 32 8.43 -3.40 -4.27
N LEU A 33 9.18 -2.42 -4.77
CA LEU A 33 10.24 -2.68 -5.74
C LEU A 33 11.55 -2.93 -4.97
N ILE A 34 12.15 -4.08 -5.20
CA ILE A 34 13.46 -4.40 -4.62
C ILE A 34 14.54 -4.02 -5.63
N ASN A 35 15.46 -3.15 -5.18
CA ASN A 35 16.63 -2.79 -5.97
C ASN A 35 17.79 -3.70 -5.59
N CYS A 36 18.40 -4.33 -6.60
CA CYS A 36 19.63 -5.07 -6.45
C CYS A 36 20.81 -4.16 -6.79
N LEU A 37 21.70 -3.95 -5.83
CA LEU A 37 22.96 -3.21 -6.04
C LEU A 37 24.04 -4.23 -6.39
N LEU A 38 24.76 -3.93 -7.45
CA LEU A 38 25.83 -4.78 -7.98
C LEU A 38 27.19 -4.08 -7.82
N GLU A 39 28.19 -4.82 -7.43
CA GLU A 39 29.56 -4.34 -7.39
C GLU A 39 30.47 -5.15 -8.32
N PRO A 40 31.26 -4.47 -9.16
CA PRO A 40 31.34 -3.02 -9.35
C PRO A 40 30.09 -2.48 -10.07
N ILE A 41 29.78 -1.19 -9.85
CA ILE A 41 28.58 -0.52 -10.37
C ILE A 41 28.45 -0.50 -11.89
N ASP A 42 29.56 -0.74 -12.57
CA ASP A 42 29.68 -0.82 -14.03
C ASP A 42 29.76 -2.29 -14.54
N ALA A 43 29.48 -3.25 -13.67
CA ALA A 43 29.41 -4.65 -14.06
C ALA A 43 28.34 -4.85 -15.13
N SER A 44 28.70 -5.53 -16.22
CA SER A 44 27.74 -5.96 -17.23
C SER A 44 26.84 -7.04 -16.60
N VAL A 45 25.61 -6.68 -16.30
CA VAL A 45 24.60 -7.64 -15.87
C VAL A 45 23.81 -8.14 -17.06
N GLY A 46 23.63 -9.45 -17.08
CA GLY A 46 22.48 -10.03 -17.75
C GLY A 46 21.19 -9.59 -17.04
N LEU A 47 20.05 -9.89 -17.64
CA LEU A 47 18.76 -9.72 -16.97
C LEU A 47 18.74 -10.57 -15.70
N LEU A 48 18.58 -9.95 -14.54
CA LEU A 48 18.45 -10.66 -13.28
C LEU A 48 17.26 -11.60 -13.33
N SER A 49 17.44 -12.78 -12.82
CA SER A 49 16.34 -13.75 -12.60
C SER A 49 15.83 -13.58 -11.17
N TRP A 50 14.53 -13.33 -11.05
CA TRP A 50 13.86 -13.17 -9.78
C TRP A 50 13.05 -14.41 -9.45
N SER A 51 13.08 -14.83 -8.18
CA SER A 51 12.29 -15.95 -7.68
C SER A 51 11.88 -15.75 -6.23
N THR A 52 10.92 -16.53 -5.79
CA THR A 52 10.45 -16.55 -4.39
C THR A 52 10.49 -17.97 -3.85
N THR A 53 10.75 -18.10 -2.57
CA THR A 53 10.68 -19.41 -1.89
C THR A 53 9.25 -19.84 -1.59
N ASN A 54 8.28 -18.91 -1.63
CA ASN A 54 6.88 -19.19 -1.36
C ASN A 54 5.95 -18.21 -2.08
N ASP A 55 5.44 -18.59 -3.23
CA ASP A 55 4.55 -17.80 -4.07
C ASP A 55 3.15 -17.57 -3.47
N ARG A 56 2.76 -18.37 -2.47
CA ARG A 56 1.53 -18.16 -1.70
C ARG A 56 1.64 -17.04 -0.67
N VAL A 57 2.86 -16.65 -0.33
CA VAL A 57 3.15 -15.55 0.61
C VAL A 57 3.50 -14.28 -0.15
N ALA A 58 4.43 -14.35 -1.08
CA ALA A 58 4.84 -13.22 -1.91
C ALA A 58 5.23 -13.69 -3.30
N THR A 59 4.85 -12.93 -4.32
CA THR A 59 5.31 -13.13 -5.70
C THR A 59 6.26 -12.00 -6.09
N VAL A 60 7.12 -12.26 -7.07
CA VAL A 60 8.02 -11.25 -7.65
C VAL A 60 7.97 -11.35 -9.16
N ASP A 61 7.96 -10.21 -9.85
CA ASP A 61 8.01 -10.15 -11.30
C ASP A 61 9.45 -9.99 -11.84
N ALA A 62 9.58 -9.92 -13.17
CA ALA A 62 10.88 -9.80 -13.83
C ALA A 62 11.62 -8.49 -13.53
N ASP A 63 10.93 -7.47 -13.06
CA ASP A 63 11.48 -6.16 -12.73
C ASP A 63 11.83 -6.04 -11.24
N GLY A 64 11.63 -7.10 -10.44
CA GLY A 64 11.87 -7.11 -9.00
C GLY A 64 10.73 -6.50 -8.17
N LEU A 65 9.54 -6.31 -8.77
CA LEU A 65 8.36 -5.87 -8.04
C LEU A 65 7.75 -7.03 -7.26
N VAL A 66 7.86 -6.95 -5.94
CA VAL A 66 7.29 -7.93 -5.01
C VAL A 66 5.85 -7.57 -4.68
N THR A 67 4.97 -8.56 -4.72
CA THR A 67 3.57 -8.43 -4.31
C THR A 67 3.29 -9.40 -3.16
N ALA A 68 2.81 -8.89 -2.03
CA ALA A 68 2.37 -9.69 -0.89
C ALA A 68 1.00 -10.33 -1.17
N VAL A 69 0.92 -11.65 -1.13
CA VAL A 69 -0.26 -12.44 -1.53
C VAL A 69 -0.98 -13.04 -0.34
N GLY A 70 -0.24 -13.59 0.61
CA GLY A 70 -0.81 -14.27 1.78
C GLY A 70 0.10 -14.18 3.00
N ALA A 71 -0.48 -14.38 4.19
CA ALA A 71 0.27 -14.33 5.43
C ALA A 71 1.34 -15.41 5.54
N GLY A 72 2.51 -15.05 6.04
CA GLY A 72 3.64 -15.97 6.22
C GLY A 72 4.98 -15.31 5.99
N GLU A 73 5.98 -16.13 5.75
CA GLU A 73 7.35 -15.71 5.46
C GLU A 73 7.81 -16.31 4.12
N ALA A 74 8.54 -15.54 3.35
CA ALA A 74 9.16 -15.93 2.10
C ALA A 74 10.50 -15.22 1.94
N GLU A 75 11.38 -15.77 1.11
CA GLU A 75 12.56 -15.07 0.63
C GLU A 75 12.38 -14.74 -0.84
N ILE A 76 12.73 -13.53 -1.22
CA ILE A 76 12.86 -13.11 -2.60
C ILE A 76 14.33 -13.18 -2.96
N ILE A 77 14.61 -13.83 -4.09
CA ILE A 77 15.96 -14.13 -4.55
C ILE A 77 16.17 -13.46 -5.90
N ALA A 78 17.20 -12.64 -5.98
CA ALA A 78 17.74 -12.11 -7.24
C ALA A 78 18.97 -12.92 -7.60
N GLN A 79 19.06 -13.42 -8.84
CA GLN A 79 20.20 -14.20 -9.33
C GLN A 79 20.67 -13.67 -10.68
N ASP A 80 21.98 -13.48 -10.82
CA ASP A 80 22.58 -13.28 -12.13
C ASP A 80 22.81 -14.64 -12.79
N PRO A 81 22.12 -14.95 -13.90
CA PRO A 81 22.24 -16.25 -14.59
C PRO A 81 23.61 -16.46 -15.23
N LEU A 82 24.41 -15.41 -15.44
CA LEU A 82 25.73 -15.51 -16.05
C LEU A 82 26.80 -15.90 -15.04
N SER A 83 26.85 -15.22 -13.90
CA SER A 83 27.83 -15.51 -12.84
C SER A 83 27.35 -16.56 -11.84
N GLY A 84 26.03 -16.79 -11.76
CA GLY A 84 25.40 -17.63 -10.76
C GLY A 84 25.32 -17.00 -9.37
N LEU A 85 25.79 -15.77 -9.19
CA LEU A 85 25.68 -15.04 -7.92
C LEU A 85 24.23 -14.74 -7.62
N SER A 86 23.87 -14.83 -6.35
CA SER A 86 22.52 -14.53 -5.87
C SER A 86 22.53 -13.78 -4.56
N ALA A 87 21.51 -12.96 -4.35
CA ALA A 87 21.20 -12.32 -3.09
C ALA A 87 19.74 -12.60 -2.72
N SER A 88 19.45 -12.74 -1.43
CA SER A 88 18.08 -12.93 -0.96
C SER A 88 17.68 -11.92 0.09
N ILE A 89 16.39 -11.64 0.18
CA ILE A 89 15.79 -10.77 1.17
C ILE A 89 14.56 -11.42 1.78
N ALA A 90 14.47 -11.39 3.11
CA ALA A 90 13.32 -11.91 3.81
C ALA A 90 12.11 -10.99 3.66
N VAL A 91 10.97 -11.56 3.34
CA VAL A 91 9.67 -10.91 3.27
C VAL A 91 8.75 -11.58 4.26
N LYS A 92 8.19 -10.79 5.18
CA LYS A 92 7.18 -11.23 6.13
C LYS A 92 5.85 -10.56 5.80
N VAL A 93 4.87 -11.37 5.43
CA VAL A 93 3.53 -10.87 5.15
C VAL A 93 2.65 -11.10 6.37
N VAL A 94 2.13 -10.03 6.94
CA VAL A 94 1.24 -10.06 8.10
C VAL A 94 -0.21 -10.20 7.68
N GLY A 95 -0.87 -11.09 8.34
CA GLY A 95 -2.15 -11.75 8.22
C GLY A 95 -3.37 -11.05 7.64
N GLU A 96 -4.48 -11.79 7.69
CA GLU A 96 -5.80 -11.34 7.25
C GLU A 96 -6.34 -10.21 8.14
N GLY A 97 -7.23 -9.40 7.58
CA GLY A 97 -7.96 -8.39 8.33
C GLY A 97 -7.25 -7.04 8.42
N VAL A 98 -6.28 -6.79 7.57
CA VAL A 98 -5.57 -5.51 7.43
C VAL A 98 -5.97 -4.83 6.12
N VAL A 99 -5.90 -3.51 6.10
CA VAL A 99 -5.96 -2.71 4.88
C VAL A 99 -4.55 -2.34 4.48
N SER A 100 -4.22 -2.55 3.22
CA SER A 100 -2.97 -2.08 2.64
C SER A 100 -3.15 -1.85 1.15
N LEU A 101 -2.95 -0.62 0.73
CA LEU A 101 -3.04 -0.21 -0.67
C LEU A 101 -1.98 0.86 -0.93
N SER A 102 -1.06 0.59 -1.83
CA SER A 102 -0.14 1.58 -2.38
C SER A 102 -0.54 1.89 -3.81
N LEU A 103 -0.86 3.15 -4.08
CA LEU A 103 -1.41 3.58 -5.37
C LEU A 103 -0.32 3.82 -6.43
N SER A 104 0.95 3.91 -6.03
CA SER A 104 2.09 4.09 -6.95
C SER A 104 2.28 2.93 -7.94
N TYR A 105 1.73 1.76 -7.63
CA TYR A 105 1.81 0.56 -8.48
C TYR A 105 0.50 0.23 -9.21
N VAL A 106 -0.56 0.99 -8.96
CA VAL A 106 -1.86 0.82 -9.62
C VAL A 106 -1.89 1.72 -10.86
N ARG A 107 -2.11 1.13 -12.02
CA ARG A 107 -2.00 1.84 -13.32
C ARG A 107 -3.35 2.22 -13.93
N ASN A 108 -4.42 1.57 -13.49
CA ASN A 108 -5.77 1.78 -14.03
C ASN A 108 -6.85 1.30 -13.05
N GLN A 109 -8.11 1.59 -13.38
CA GLN A 109 -9.26 1.22 -12.55
C GLN A 109 -9.52 -0.28 -12.47
N ASP A 110 -9.13 -1.07 -13.47
CA ASP A 110 -9.32 -2.52 -13.43
C ASP A 110 -8.36 -3.18 -12.43
N GLU A 111 -7.11 -2.70 -12.38
CA GLU A 111 -6.15 -3.11 -11.34
C GLU A 111 -6.62 -2.70 -9.94
N LEU A 112 -7.13 -1.47 -9.77
CA LEU A 112 -7.71 -1.01 -8.52
C LEU A 112 -8.87 -1.92 -8.07
N LYS A 113 -9.76 -2.27 -9.01
CA LYS A 113 -10.88 -3.17 -8.77
C LYS A 113 -10.43 -4.59 -8.45
N ALA A 114 -9.39 -5.08 -9.11
CA ALA A 114 -8.81 -6.41 -8.81
C ALA A 114 -8.29 -6.49 -7.37
N LEU A 115 -7.79 -5.39 -6.81
CA LEU A 115 -7.39 -5.26 -5.40
C LEU A 115 -8.58 -5.10 -4.43
N GLY A 116 -9.82 -5.05 -4.93
CA GLY A 116 -11.03 -4.94 -4.12
C GLY A 116 -11.51 -3.51 -3.87
N TRP A 117 -10.90 -2.53 -4.49
CA TRP A 117 -11.21 -1.12 -4.31
C TRP A 117 -12.04 -0.56 -5.45
N GLY A 118 -12.74 0.55 -5.19
CA GLY A 118 -13.56 1.21 -6.17
C GLY A 118 -14.17 2.50 -5.64
N PHE A 119 -15.29 2.89 -6.23
CA PHE A 119 -15.97 4.15 -5.89
C PHE A 119 -17.42 3.91 -5.51
N GLY A 120 -17.90 4.61 -4.47
CA GLY A 120 -19.32 4.61 -4.08
C GLY A 120 -20.18 5.47 -4.98
N GLN A 121 -19.60 6.54 -5.52
CA GLN A 121 -20.18 7.40 -6.56
C GLN A 121 -19.19 7.42 -7.73
N THR A 122 -19.72 7.38 -8.96
CA THR A 122 -18.86 7.41 -10.15
C THR A 122 -18.11 8.74 -10.22
N PRO A 123 -16.78 8.77 -10.18
CA PRO A 123 -16.02 9.99 -10.34
C PRO A 123 -16.13 10.54 -11.77
N ALA A 124 -15.86 11.83 -11.96
CA ALA A 124 -15.80 12.44 -13.29
C ALA A 124 -14.63 11.87 -14.11
N SER A 125 -13.48 11.67 -13.46
CA SER A 125 -12.35 10.93 -14.03
C SER A 125 -11.42 10.44 -12.92
N VAL A 126 -10.58 9.44 -13.25
CA VAL A 126 -9.54 8.91 -12.37
C VAL A 126 -8.26 8.81 -13.18
N ASN A 127 -7.18 9.37 -12.66
CA ASN A 127 -5.86 9.34 -13.29
C ASN A 127 -4.87 8.66 -12.34
N PHE A 128 -3.99 7.85 -12.89
CA PHE A 128 -2.94 7.14 -12.16
C PHE A 128 -1.58 7.63 -12.64
N ASP A 129 -0.68 7.88 -11.71
CA ASP A 129 0.71 8.23 -11.97
C ASP A 129 1.67 7.45 -11.05
N ALA A 130 2.96 7.72 -11.16
CA ALA A 130 3.98 7.01 -10.37
C ALA A 130 3.89 7.28 -8.85
N GLU A 131 3.13 8.29 -8.43
CA GLU A 131 3.00 8.63 -7.02
C GLU A 131 1.68 8.10 -6.43
N GLY A 132 0.60 8.04 -7.24
CA GLY A 132 -0.69 7.65 -6.72
C GLY A 132 -1.86 7.81 -7.70
N MET A 133 -3.04 7.97 -7.14
CA MET A 133 -4.31 8.07 -7.87
C MET A 133 -4.98 9.40 -7.60
N THR A 134 -5.20 10.18 -8.65
CA THR A 134 -5.99 11.43 -8.61
C THR A 134 -7.42 11.16 -9.03
N VAL A 135 -8.36 11.53 -8.18
CA VAL A 135 -9.80 11.37 -8.41
C VAL A 135 -10.46 12.73 -8.59
N ASN A 136 -11.00 12.98 -9.77
CA ASN A 136 -11.82 14.15 -10.03
C ASN A 136 -13.27 13.83 -9.69
N MET A 137 -13.87 14.62 -8.83
CA MET A 137 -15.20 14.38 -8.29
C MET A 137 -16.29 14.74 -9.29
N SER A 138 -17.43 14.05 -9.22
CA SER A 138 -18.63 14.39 -9.98
C SER A 138 -19.47 15.43 -9.25
N LEU A 139 -20.03 16.38 -10.04
CA LEU A 139 -21.07 17.29 -9.56
C LEU A 139 -22.36 16.51 -9.31
N GLN A 140 -22.92 16.64 -8.13
CA GLN A 140 -24.19 16.03 -7.75
C GLN A 140 -25.37 16.96 -7.99
N SER A 141 -26.59 16.43 -7.94
CA SER A 141 -27.85 17.20 -8.13
C SER A 141 -28.04 18.34 -7.11
N ASN A 142 -27.40 18.25 -5.96
CA ASN A 142 -27.40 19.27 -4.92
C ASN A 142 -26.33 20.37 -5.12
N SER A 143 -25.71 20.46 -6.29
CA SER A 143 -24.64 21.39 -6.66
C SER A 143 -23.36 21.25 -5.85
N LYS A 144 -23.11 20.10 -5.25
CA LYS A 144 -21.89 19.77 -4.52
C LYS A 144 -21.15 18.63 -5.22
N TYR A 145 -19.84 18.57 -5.04
CA TYR A 145 -19.01 17.52 -5.62
C TYR A 145 -18.81 16.36 -4.65
N ARG A 146 -18.75 15.15 -5.21
CA ARG A 146 -18.56 13.91 -4.43
C ARG A 146 -17.87 12.83 -5.26
N ALA A 147 -16.99 12.06 -4.62
CA ALA A 147 -16.51 10.76 -5.09
C ALA A 147 -15.99 9.95 -3.88
N ASP A 148 -16.72 8.93 -3.46
CA ASP A 148 -16.37 8.12 -2.28
C ASP A 148 -15.35 7.06 -2.68
N LEU A 149 -14.29 6.91 -1.88
CA LEU A 149 -13.35 5.79 -2.02
C LEU A 149 -13.89 4.57 -1.28
N LYS A 150 -14.21 3.51 -2.02
CA LYS A 150 -14.88 2.32 -1.51
C LYS A 150 -13.92 1.17 -1.31
N MET A 151 -13.89 0.60 -0.10
CA MET A 151 -12.99 -0.47 0.32
C MET A 151 -13.70 -1.81 0.47
N ALA A 152 -15.04 -1.81 0.59
CA ALA A 152 -15.86 -3.01 0.63
C ALA A 152 -17.23 -2.78 0.00
N SER A 153 -17.85 -3.84 -0.49
CA SER A 153 -19.20 -3.86 -1.04
C SER A 153 -19.91 -5.16 -0.68
N ASN A 154 -21.22 -5.26 -1.00
CA ASN A 154 -21.97 -6.50 -0.82
C ASN A 154 -21.34 -7.69 -1.55
N ASP A 155 -20.79 -7.46 -2.73
CA ASP A 155 -20.14 -8.49 -3.56
C ASP A 155 -18.72 -8.83 -3.07
N ARG A 156 -18.09 -7.89 -2.35
CA ARG A 156 -16.72 -8.03 -1.81
C ARG A 156 -16.65 -7.50 -0.38
N PRO A 157 -17.28 -8.21 0.55
CA PRO A 157 -17.21 -7.83 1.96
C PRO A 157 -15.83 -8.13 2.54
N VAL A 158 -15.44 -7.34 3.55
CA VAL A 158 -14.15 -7.49 4.24
C VAL A 158 -14.35 -7.72 5.73
N VAL A 159 -13.36 -8.35 6.35
CA VAL A 159 -13.20 -8.43 7.80
C VAL A 159 -11.91 -7.72 8.15
N LEU A 160 -11.95 -6.84 9.15
CA LEU A 160 -10.77 -6.13 9.66
C LEU A 160 -10.34 -6.70 11.00
N ASN A 161 -9.05 -6.80 11.24
CA ASN A 161 -8.52 -7.16 12.55
C ASN A 161 -8.39 -5.92 13.45
N ILE A 162 -9.52 -5.33 13.82
CA ILE A 162 -9.60 -4.07 14.57
C ILE A 162 -9.02 -4.21 15.98
N GLY A 163 -9.09 -5.40 16.59
CA GLY A 163 -8.48 -5.67 17.89
C GLY A 163 -6.95 -5.47 17.88
N THR A 164 -6.31 -5.79 16.76
CA THR A 164 -4.85 -5.63 16.60
C THR A 164 -4.48 -4.37 15.82
N TYR A 165 -5.19 -4.07 14.73
CA TYR A 165 -4.91 -2.94 13.85
C TYR A 165 -5.93 -1.83 14.05
N ARG A 166 -5.67 -1.02 15.07
CA ARG A 166 -6.59 0.01 15.58
C ARG A 166 -6.75 1.20 14.66
N TYR A 167 -5.70 1.60 13.94
CA TYR A 167 -5.69 2.85 13.18
C TYR A 167 -5.74 2.59 11.69
N LEU A 168 -6.68 3.23 10.99
CA LEU A 168 -6.71 3.31 9.54
C LEU A 168 -6.22 4.69 9.11
N ALA A 169 -5.19 4.74 8.30
CA ALA A 169 -4.61 5.98 7.80
C ALA A 169 -4.62 6.05 6.27
N PHE A 170 -4.71 7.28 5.78
CA PHE A 170 -4.66 7.64 4.37
C PHE A 170 -3.59 8.71 4.21
N ARG A 171 -2.63 8.50 3.31
CA ARG A 171 -1.82 9.61 2.78
C ARG A 171 -2.52 10.13 1.55
N MET A 172 -2.98 11.38 1.60
CA MET A 172 -3.77 11.96 0.53
C MET A 172 -3.73 13.49 0.51
N ASP A 173 -3.83 14.07 -0.68
CA ASP A 173 -4.21 15.46 -0.83
C ASP A 173 -5.73 15.54 -0.73
N VAL A 174 -6.23 16.28 0.25
CA VAL A 174 -7.66 16.42 0.46
C VAL A 174 -8.26 17.46 -0.51
N PRO A 175 -9.57 17.40 -0.80
CA PRO A 175 -10.24 18.43 -1.59
C PRO A 175 -10.28 19.79 -0.87
N GLY A 176 -10.72 20.82 -1.56
CA GLY A 176 -10.73 22.20 -1.05
C GLY A 176 -11.56 22.40 0.21
N ASN A 177 -12.66 21.67 0.36
CA ASN A 177 -13.48 21.57 1.57
C ASN A 177 -14.36 20.30 1.49
N GLY A 178 -15.32 20.18 2.38
CA GLY A 178 -16.28 19.08 2.42
C GLY A 178 -16.05 18.14 3.59
N SER A 179 -16.74 17.02 3.58
CA SER A 179 -16.65 16.00 4.63
C SER A 179 -15.78 14.82 4.20
N LEU A 180 -14.94 14.37 5.12
CA LEU A 180 -14.15 13.14 5.01
C LEU A 180 -14.69 12.16 6.06
N LYS A 181 -15.70 11.37 5.67
CA LYS A 181 -16.43 10.52 6.61
C LYS A 181 -16.09 9.05 6.38
N LEU A 182 -15.46 8.41 7.35
CA LEU A 182 -15.32 6.96 7.34
C LEU A 182 -16.67 6.33 7.72
N ASP A 183 -17.21 5.50 6.84
CA ASP A 183 -18.53 4.93 6.92
C ASP A 183 -18.50 3.41 6.75
N THR A 184 -19.26 2.71 7.60
CA THR A 184 -19.41 1.26 7.57
C THR A 184 -20.88 0.86 7.72
N ASN A 185 -21.22 -0.40 7.39
CA ASN A 185 -22.57 -0.92 7.67
C ASN A 185 -22.84 -1.14 9.17
N LYS A 186 -21.88 -0.86 10.05
CA LYS A 186 -22.04 -0.88 11.50
C LYS A 186 -22.22 0.52 12.11
N GLY A 187 -21.83 1.55 11.38
CA GLY A 187 -21.90 2.94 11.79
C GLY A 187 -20.82 3.81 11.13
N ASP A 188 -20.82 5.07 11.45
CA ASP A 188 -19.83 6.02 10.91
C ASP A 188 -18.92 6.61 12.00
N TYR A 189 -17.71 7.00 11.59
CA TYR A 189 -16.69 7.55 12.47
C TYR A 189 -16.73 9.09 12.54
N GLY A 190 -17.72 9.71 11.90
CA GLY A 190 -17.89 11.17 11.85
C GLY A 190 -17.41 11.77 10.53
N ASN A 191 -17.68 13.06 10.37
CA ASN A 191 -17.40 13.81 9.14
C ASN A 191 -15.95 14.26 8.98
N ASN A 192 -15.14 14.08 10.01
CA ASN A 192 -13.72 14.41 10.00
C ASN A 192 -12.90 13.20 10.46
N PRO A 193 -11.64 13.09 10.03
CA PRO A 193 -10.70 12.12 10.61
C PRO A 193 -10.57 12.29 12.12
N THR A 194 -10.15 11.24 12.82
CA THR A 194 -9.79 11.32 14.24
C THR A 194 -8.64 12.30 14.44
N GLY A 195 -7.71 12.35 13.50
CA GLY A 195 -6.62 13.30 13.49
C GLY A 195 -5.90 13.39 12.15
N VAL A 196 -5.01 14.36 12.09
CA VAL A 196 -4.01 14.55 11.05
C VAL A 196 -2.66 14.35 11.71
N LEU A 197 -1.76 13.65 11.05
CA LEU A 197 -0.44 13.39 11.62
C LEU A 197 0.37 14.70 11.65
N ALA A 198 1.01 14.98 12.79
CA ALA A 198 1.78 16.21 12.94
C ALA A 198 3.07 16.20 12.09
N GLU A 199 3.63 15.02 11.89
CA GLU A 199 4.85 14.77 11.11
C GLU A 199 4.63 14.90 9.60
N ASP A 200 3.37 14.72 9.15
CA ASP A 200 3.00 14.90 7.74
C ASP A 200 1.51 15.26 7.61
N SER A 201 1.23 16.51 7.25
CA SER A 201 -0.14 17.03 7.13
C SER A 201 -1.00 16.39 6.03
N GLN A 202 -0.41 15.61 5.13
CA GLN A 202 -1.13 14.82 4.14
C GLN A 202 -1.63 13.49 4.70
N VAL A 203 -1.21 13.09 5.91
CA VAL A 203 -1.62 11.83 6.52
C VAL A 203 -2.75 12.07 7.51
N ILE A 204 -3.94 11.63 7.13
CA ILE A 204 -5.13 11.62 7.99
C ILE A 204 -5.35 10.21 8.53
N TYR A 205 -5.91 10.08 9.74
CA TYR A 205 -6.20 8.77 10.32
C TYR A 205 -7.51 8.73 11.08
N TYR A 206 -8.06 7.50 11.16
CA TYR A 206 -9.23 7.15 11.95
C TYR A 206 -8.84 6.12 13.00
N ASP A 207 -9.25 6.37 14.26
CA ASP A 207 -9.19 5.38 15.33
C ASP A 207 -10.42 4.47 15.22
N LEU A 208 -10.22 3.25 14.75
CA LEU A 208 -11.30 2.29 14.54
C LEU A 208 -11.95 1.83 15.84
N GLN A 209 -11.29 2.01 16.98
CA GLN A 209 -11.83 1.71 18.31
C GLN A 209 -12.45 2.94 19.02
N ALA A 210 -12.44 4.13 18.38
CA ALA A 210 -13.02 5.34 18.96
C ALA A 210 -14.55 5.28 19.11
N LYS A 211 -15.20 4.33 18.44
CA LYS A 211 -16.66 4.14 18.48
C LYS A 211 -17.00 2.71 18.90
N PRO A 212 -18.11 2.50 19.61
CA PRO A 212 -18.49 1.18 20.13
C PRO A 212 -19.14 0.28 19.07
N TYR A 213 -18.68 0.35 17.82
CA TYR A 213 -19.24 -0.46 16.73
C TYR A 213 -18.65 -1.86 16.65
N PHE A 214 -17.48 -2.05 17.22
CA PHE A 214 -16.76 -3.32 17.18
C PHE A 214 -16.17 -3.67 18.54
N PRO A 215 -16.07 -4.97 18.87
CA PRO A 215 -15.28 -5.41 20.01
C PRO A 215 -13.82 -4.97 19.86
N THR A 216 -13.22 -4.48 20.95
CA THR A 216 -11.84 -3.96 20.93
C THR A 216 -10.78 -5.06 20.89
N ASP A 217 -11.14 -6.28 21.17
CA ASP A 217 -10.28 -7.47 21.32
C ASP A 217 -10.50 -8.52 20.20
N ALA A 218 -11.38 -8.23 19.24
CA ALA A 218 -11.77 -9.17 18.20
C ALA A 218 -11.70 -8.55 16.80
N PRO A 219 -11.68 -9.40 15.74
CA PRO A 219 -11.93 -8.94 14.39
C PRO A 219 -13.30 -8.28 14.27
N SER A 220 -13.46 -7.43 13.26
CA SER A 220 -14.78 -6.89 12.93
C SER A 220 -15.71 -8.01 12.45
N ASP A 221 -17.01 -7.76 12.55
CA ASP A 221 -17.95 -8.48 11.71
C ASP A 221 -17.66 -8.23 10.22
N LYS A 222 -18.28 -9.04 9.38
CA LYS A 222 -18.22 -8.89 7.92
C LYS A 222 -18.76 -7.53 7.49
N LEU A 223 -17.89 -6.67 6.97
CA LEU A 223 -18.25 -5.35 6.48
C LEU A 223 -18.68 -5.45 5.01
N THR A 224 -19.91 -5.07 4.74
CA THR A 224 -20.48 -4.94 3.38
C THR A 224 -20.45 -3.50 2.89
N THR A 225 -20.25 -2.56 3.80
CA THR A 225 -19.92 -1.17 3.53
C THR A 225 -18.68 -0.82 4.33
N PHE A 226 -17.65 -0.37 3.64
CA PHE A 226 -16.46 0.20 4.23
C PHE A 226 -15.89 1.18 3.21
N GLN A 227 -16.03 2.48 3.48
CA GLN A 227 -15.71 3.52 2.52
C GLN A 227 -15.32 4.83 3.21
N LEU A 228 -14.41 5.57 2.58
CA LEU A 228 -14.20 6.98 2.87
C LEU A 228 -15.14 7.79 1.98
N LYS A 229 -16.21 8.34 2.56
CA LYS A 229 -17.09 9.29 1.89
C LYS A 229 -16.38 10.63 1.78
N ILE A 230 -16.20 11.10 0.55
CA ILE A 230 -15.61 12.40 0.24
C ILE A 230 -16.69 13.18 -0.50
N ALA A 231 -17.41 14.03 0.23
CA ALA A 231 -18.66 14.62 -0.19
C ALA A 231 -18.81 16.08 0.24
N ASP A 232 -19.87 16.73 -0.27
CA ASP A 232 -20.24 18.11 0.07
C ASP A 232 -19.18 19.17 -0.28
N VAL A 233 -18.31 18.87 -1.26
CA VAL A 233 -17.25 19.78 -1.69
C VAL A 233 -17.85 20.89 -2.57
N THR A 234 -17.58 22.14 -2.21
CA THR A 234 -18.09 23.34 -2.89
C THR A 234 -16.97 24.32 -3.27
N VAL A 235 -15.76 24.08 -2.81
CA VAL A 235 -14.56 24.91 -3.05
C VAL A 235 -13.49 24.07 -3.72
N GLN A 236 -12.79 24.63 -4.70
CA GLN A 236 -11.67 23.95 -5.36
C GLN A 236 -10.50 23.65 -4.41
N PRO A 237 -9.72 22.59 -4.70
CA PRO A 237 -9.89 21.67 -5.82
C PRO A 237 -11.07 20.71 -5.63
N TYR A 238 -11.78 20.39 -6.71
CA TYR A 238 -12.84 19.37 -6.75
C TYR A 238 -12.25 17.98 -7.06
N SER A 239 -11.08 17.71 -6.48
CA SER A 239 -10.34 16.48 -6.64
C SER A 239 -9.58 16.17 -5.36
N TYR A 240 -9.18 14.92 -5.22
CA TYR A 240 -8.25 14.47 -4.21
C TYR A 240 -7.25 13.50 -4.83
N LYS A 241 -6.05 13.41 -4.26
CA LYS A 241 -5.04 12.42 -4.64
C LYS A 241 -4.79 11.48 -3.48
N VAL A 242 -4.78 10.18 -3.73
CA VAL A 242 -4.45 9.16 -2.72
C VAL A 242 -3.12 8.52 -3.10
N TYR A 243 -2.20 8.47 -2.16
CA TYR A 243 -0.90 7.83 -2.30
C TYR A 243 -0.93 6.41 -1.76
N TRP A 244 -1.45 6.24 -0.55
CA TRP A 244 -1.64 4.93 0.08
C TRP A 244 -2.75 4.95 1.14
N VAL A 245 -3.26 3.74 1.47
CA VAL A 245 -4.20 3.50 2.56
C VAL A 245 -3.73 2.30 3.35
N ARG A 246 -3.58 2.42 4.68
CA ARG A 246 -3.05 1.36 5.54
C ARG A 246 -3.67 1.34 6.92
N THR A 247 -3.71 0.13 7.52
CA THR A 247 -4.00 -0.04 8.95
C THR A 247 -2.70 -0.20 9.75
N PHE A 248 -2.71 0.34 10.98
CA PHE A 248 -1.57 0.30 11.92
C PHE A 248 -2.04 -0.16 13.29
N LYS A 249 -1.16 -0.82 14.05
CA LYS A 249 -1.46 -1.26 15.42
C LYS A 249 -1.50 -0.07 16.36
N THR A 250 -0.51 0.81 16.26
CA THR A 250 -0.35 1.99 17.12
C THR A 250 -0.14 3.27 16.29
N LEU A 251 -0.32 4.43 16.90
CA LEU A 251 0.05 5.70 16.28
C LEU A 251 1.57 5.81 16.08
N GLU A 252 2.35 5.18 16.93
CA GLU A 252 3.80 5.18 16.78
C GLU A 252 4.24 4.40 15.54
N ASP A 253 3.63 3.24 15.26
CA ASP A 253 3.89 2.49 14.02
C ASP A 253 3.57 3.33 12.78
N LEU A 254 2.47 4.11 12.84
CA LEU A 254 2.11 5.04 11.76
C LEU A 254 3.18 6.12 11.57
N LYS A 255 3.66 6.75 12.64
CA LYS A 255 4.71 7.77 12.58
C LYS A 255 6.00 7.23 11.99
N VAL A 256 6.48 6.11 12.50
CA VAL A 256 7.69 5.44 12.00
C VAL A 256 7.57 5.10 10.52
N TYR A 257 6.39 4.64 10.09
CA TYR A 257 6.13 4.37 8.69
C TYR A 257 6.24 5.63 7.82
N VAL A 258 5.61 6.74 8.24
CA VAL A 258 5.61 8.02 7.53
C VAL A 258 7.01 8.63 7.48
N GLU A 259 7.77 8.57 8.57
CA GLU A 259 9.17 9.04 8.60
C GLU A 259 10.04 8.28 7.60
N LYS A 260 9.88 6.94 7.49
CA LYS A 260 10.59 6.13 6.49
C LYS A 260 10.19 6.50 5.06
N GLU A 261 8.92 6.79 4.82
CA GLU A 261 8.43 7.22 3.51
C GLU A 261 8.99 8.59 3.10
N ASN A 262 9.07 9.53 4.04
CA ASN A 262 9.57 10.88 3.78
C ASN A 262 11.09 10.94 3.58
N ASN A 263 11.82 9.90 3.97
CA ASN A 263 13.28 9.80 3.85
C ASN A 263 13.74 8.98 2.62
N LYS A 264 12.83 8.51 1.78
CA LYS A 264 13.11 7.86 0.50
C LYS A 264 13.23 8.89 -0.63
#